data_344120b19d12d3e293e3309616f46eac
#
_entry.id   344120b19d12d3e293e3309616f46eac
#
_cell.length_a   1.000
_cell.length_b   1.000
_cell.length_c   1.000
_cell.angle_alpha   90.00
_cell.angle_beta   90.00
_cell.angle_gamma   90.00
#
_symmetry.space_group_name_H-M   'P 1'
#
loop_
_entity.id
_entity.type
_entity.pdbx_description
1 polymer ?
#
loop_
_entity_poly.entity_id
_entity_poly.type
_entity_poly.pdbx_seq_one_letter_code
_entity_poly.pdbx_strand_id
1 'polypeptide(L)'
;MLNGMLLLYLSGCAVCDWKTGKIPNRWIILWLGLLGAEAAWRGAGWQQSAWLALRVPAGALCIGIALFPLFLFRMTGAGDIKMISLVIGALGLRDGCEVVFCGLAAAAAWSFIYMVRKRMFMKRIVYFLNFIRTLLLAGTFEPYYLRDRDGKEAGFCLAPFTLCGFALWLAPGGGF
;
A
#
# COMPACT_ATOMS: atom_id res chain seq x y z
N MET A 1 -11.92 -18.32 -3.55
CA MET A 1 -11.93 -17.44 -4.74
C MET A 1 -11.28 -16.10 -4.42
N LEU A 2 -11.52 -15.48 -3.27
CA LEU A 2 -10.96 -14.18 -2.88
C LEU A 2 -9.42 -14.08 -3.03
N ASN A 3 -8.69 -15.06 -2.51
CA ASN A 3 -7.22 -15.07 -2.54
C ASN A 3 -6.66 -15.07 -3.98
N GLY A 4 -7.29 -15.81 -4.90
CA GLY A 4 -6.92 -15.79 -6.31
C GLY A 4 -7.20 -14.45 -6.98
N MET A 5 -8.31 -13.81 -6.64
CA MET A 5 -8.65 -12.48 -7.15
C MET A 5 -7.67 -11.42 -6.62
N LEU A 6 -7.30 -11.50 -5.34
CA LEU A 6 -6.31 -10.58 -4.75
C LEU A 6 -4.91 -10.80 -5.35
N LEU A 7 -4.52 -12.04 -5.65
CA LEU A 7 -3.27 -12.32 -6.38
C LEU A 7 -3.27 -11.63 -7.75
N LEU A 8 -4.35 -11.76 -8.52
CA LEU A 8 -4.49 -11.12 -9.83
C LEU A 8 -4.48 -9.58 -9.70
N TYR A 9 -5.17 -9.06 -8.69
CA TYR A 9 -5.17 -7.62 -8.41
C TYR A 9 -3.77 -7.09 -8.12
N LEU A 10 -3.07 -7.71 -7.16
CA LEU A 10 -1.74 -7.28 -6.74
C LEU A 10 -0.69 -7.48 -7.83
N SER A 11 -0.78 -8.56 -8.63
CA SER A 11 0.12 -8.77 -9.77
C SER A 11 -0.07 -7.68 -10.83
N GLY A 12 -1.31 -7.29 -11.12
CA GLY A 12 -1.59 -6.17 -12.01
C GLY A 12 -1.09 -4.84 -11.47
N CYS A 13 -1.27 -4.58 -10.16
CA CYS A 13 -0.69 -3.39 -9.52
C CYS A 13 0.84 -3.40 -9.60
N ALA A 14 1.49 -4.54 -9.35
CA ALA A 14 2.94 -4.66 -9.42
C ALA A 14 3.47 -4.39 -10.85
N VAL A 15 2.82 -4.92 -11.88
CA VAL A 15 3.19 -4.67 -13.28
C VAL A 15 2.99 -3.20 -13.67
N CYS A 16 1.86 -2.58 -13.25
CA CYS A 16 1.60 -1.17 -13.54
C CYS A 16 2.62 -0.27 -12.84
N ASP A 17 2.89 -0.54 -11.56
CA ASP A 17 3.84 0.25 -10.76
C ASP A 17 5.27 0.11 -11.32
N TRP A 18 5.68 -1.11 -11.69
CA TRP A 18 6.98 -1.34 -12.32
C TRP A 18 7.17 -0.61 -13.65
N LYS A 19 6.13 -0.59 -14.51
CA LYS A 19 6.22 0.01 -15.85
C LYS A 19 6.06 1.53 -15.84
N THR A 20 5.13 2.04 -15.05
CA THR A 20 4.70 3.44 -15.12
C THR A 20 4.94 4.24 -13.84
N GLY A 21 5.27 3.57 -12.72
CA GLY A 21 5.37 4.19 -11.40
C GLY A 21 4.04 4.76 -10.91
N LYS A 22 2.92 4.31 -11.48
CA LYS A 22 1.57 4.77 -11.14
C LYS A 22 0.56 3.65 -11.29
N ILE A 23 -0.34 3.52 -10.32
CA ILE A 23 -1.47 2.59 -10.39
C ILE A 23 -2.69 3.35 -10.95
N PRO A 24 -3.25 2.94 -12.12
CA PRO A 24 -4.37 3.65 -12.73
C PRO A 24 -5.64 3.50 -11.87
N ASN A 25 -6.38 4.60 -11.68
CA ASN A 25 -7.62 4.59 -10.90
C ASN A 25 -8.67 3.62 -11.47
N ARG A 26 -8.71 3.44 -12.79
CA ARG A 26 -9.62 2.50 -13.47
C ARG A 26 -9.41 1.07 -12.99
N TRP A 27 -8.15 0.66 -12.75
CA TRP A 27 -7.80 -0.64 -12.22
C TRP A 27 -8.33 -0.84 -10.81
N ILE A 28 -8.17 0.17 -9.96
CA ILE A 28 -8.65 0.13 -8.56
C ILE A 28 -10.18 0.05 -8.49
N ILE A 29 -10.88 0.87 -9.29
CA ILE A 29 -12.35 0.89 -9.33
C ILE A 29 -12.90 -0.44 -9.84
N LEU A 30 -12.32 -1.00 -10.90
CA LEU A 30 -12.69 -2.31 -11.44
C LEU A 30 -12.59 -3.41 -10.36
N TRP A 31 -11.46 -3.46 -9.65
CA TRP A 31 -11.24 -4.47 -8.62
C TRP A 31 -12.05 -4.23 -7.35
N LEU A 32 -12.34 -2.98 -7.01
CA LEU A 32 -13.27 -2.65 -5.94
C LEU A 32 -14.66 -3.25 -6.20
N GLY A 33 -15.15 -3.11 -7.44
CA GLY A 33 -16.42 -3.70 -7.87
C GLY A 33 -16.39 -5.23 -7.87
N LEU A 34 -15.33 -5.83 -8.41
CA LEU A 34 -15.19 -7.30 -8.47
C LEU A 34 -15.08 -7.94 -7.08
N LEU A 35 -14.29 -7.36 -6.19
CA LEU A 35 -14.14 -7.84 -4.80
C LEU A 35 -15.42 -7.62 -3.99
N GLY A 36 -16.12 -6.52 -4.20
CA GLY A 36 -17.43 -6.28 -3.61
C GLY A 36 -18.49 -7.28 -4.10
N ALA A 37 -18.50 -7.59 -5.40
CA ALA A 37 -19.41 -8.60 -5.98
C ALA A 37 -19.08 -10.01 -5.46
N GLU A 38 -17.82 -10.36 -5.33
CA GLU A 38 -17.39 -11.64 -4.76
C GLU A 38 -17.78 -11.75 -3.28
N ALA A 39 -17.64 -10.67 -2.53
CA ALA A 39 -18.09 -10.63 -1.14
C ALA A 39 -19.62 -10.79 -1.04
N ALA A 40 -20.38 -10.13 -1.93
CA ALA A 40 -21.83 -10.27 -2.00
C ALA A 40 -22.26 -11.72 -2.30
N TRP A 41 -21.54 -12.39 -3.20
CA TRP A 41 -21.85 -13.80 -3.59
C TRP A 41 -21.75 -14.78 -2.42
N ARG A 42 -21.02 -14.46 -1.37
CA ARG A 42 -20.89 -15.28 -0.16
C ARG A 42 -22.06 -15.14 0.81
N GLY A 43 -22.91 -14.15 0.62
CA GLY A 43 -24.06 -13.93 1.49
C GLY A 43 -25.16 -14.97 1.30
N ALA A 44 -25.70 -15.49 2.40
CA ALA A 44 -26.79 -16.48 2.40
C ALA A 44 -28.18 -15.87 2.14
N GLY A 45 -28.26 -14.52 2.01
CA GLY A 45 -29.50 -13.80 1.74
C GLY A 45 -29.21 -12.36 1.33
N TRP A 46 -30.22 -11.68 0.75
CA TRP A 46 -30.02 -10.36 0.16
C TRP A 46 -29.44 -9.30 1.13
N GLN A 47 -29.88 -9.31 2.38
CA GLN A 47 -29.36 -8.39 3.41
C GLN A 47 -27.90 -8.63 3.72
N GLN A 48 -27.52 -9.90 3.88
CA GLN A 48 -26.14 -10.29 4.15
C GLN A 48 -25.23 -10.02 2.94
N SER A 49 -25.71 -10.30 1.73
CA SER A 49 -25.02 -9.98 0.49
C SER A 49 -24.77 -8.48 0.33
N ALA A 50 -25.77 -7.64 0.61
CA ALA A 50 -25.63 -6.20 0.58
C ALA A 50 -24.60 -5.70 1.63
N TRP A 51 -24.65 -6.24 2.84
CA TRP A 51 -23.67 -5.91 3.89
C TRP A 51 -22.24 -6.26 3.49
N LEU A 52 -22.04 -7.45 2.97
CA LEU A 52 -20.71 -7.93 2.54
C LEU A 52 -20.19 -7.12 1.34
N ALA A 53 -21.07 -6.77 0.40
CA ALA A 53 -20.71 -5.91 -0.73
C ALA A 53 -20.25 -4.51 -0.29
N LEU A 54 -20.92 -3.92 0.71
CA LEU A 54 -20.58 -2.59 1.23
C LEU A 54 -19.35 -2.62 2.15
N ARG A 55 -19.05 -3.74 2.79
CA ARG A 55 -17.91 -3.88 3.70
C ARG A 55 -16.57 -3.57 3.00
N VAL A 56 -16.38 -4.06 1.77
CA VAL A 56 -15.13 -3.87 1.03
C VAL A 56 -14.88 -2.39 0.71
N PRO A 57 -15.80 -1.65 0.05
CA PRO A 57 -15.59 -0.23 -0.23
C PRO A 57 -15.56 0.64 1.04
N ALA A 58 -16.38 0.32 2.05
CA ALA A 58 -16.38 1.06 3.32
C ALA A 58 -15.04 0.87 4.06
N GLY A 59 -14.53 -0.36 4.16
CA GLY A 59 -13.23 -0.65 4.74
C GLY A 59 -12.10 0.03 3.99
N ALA A 60 -12.10 -0.03 2.66
CA ALA A 60 -11.13 0.66 1.82
C ALA A 60 -11.18 2.19 2.01
N LEU A 61 -12.37 2.77 2.14
CA LEU A 61 -12.54 4.20 2.38
C LEU A 61 -11.99 4.60 3.77
N CYS A 62 -12.36 3.86 4.82
CA CYS A 62 -11.88 4.12 6.18
C CYS A 62 -10.34 4.08 6.27
N ILE A 63 -9.72 3.06 5.69
CA ILE A 63 -8.26 2.94 5.68
C ILE A 63 -7.62 4.03 4.81
N GLY A 64 -8.24 4.36 3.67
CA GLY A 64 -7.78 5.47 2.81
C GLY A 64 -7.78 6.81 3.55
N ILE A 65 -8.81 7.10 4.34
CA ILE A 65 -8.89 8.30 5.19
C ILE A 65 -7.81 8.26 6.29
N ALA A 66 -7.63 7.12 6.95
CA ALA A 66 -6.61 6.95 7.99
C ALA A 66 -5.17 7.14 7.47
N LEU A 67 -4.91 6.73 6.22
CA LEU A 67 -3.60 6.88 5.56
C LEU A 67 -3.44 8.22 4.83
N PHE A 68 -4.51 9.02 4.73
CA PHE A 68 -4.49 10.31 4.01
C PHE A 68 -3.43 11.30 4.52
N PRO A 69 -3.13 11.41 5.84
CA PRO A 69 -2.04 12.26 6.32
C PRO A 69 -0.68 11.92 5.69
N LEU A 70 -0.38 10.64 5.43
CA LEU A 70 0.87 10.23 4.78
C LEU A 70 0.97 10.78 3.36
N PHE A 71 -0.17 10.90 2.66
CA PHE A 71 -0.23 11.52 1.34
C PHE A 71 0.01 13.03 1.41
N LEU A 72 -0.56 13.73 2.40
CA LEU A 72 -0.35 15.17 2.60
C LEU A 72 1.13 15.51 2.82
N PHE A 73 1.83 14.69 3.58
CA PHE A 73 3.29 14.82 3.78
C PHE A 73 4.13 14.36 2.58
N ARG A 74 3.50 13.91 1.50
CA ARG A 74 4.17 13.33 0.31
C ARG A 74 5.15 12.19 0.65
N MET A 75 4.89 11.46 1.72
CA MET A 75 5.69 10.30 2.12
C MET A 75 5.34 9.06 1.31
N THR A 76 4.09 8.96 0.85
CA THR A 76 3.57 7.79 0.12
C THR A 76 2.80 8.24 -1.13
N GLY A 77 2.87 7.47 -2.19
CA GLY A 77 2.10 7.70 -3.41
C GLY A 77 0.59 7.47 -3.22
N ALA A 78 -0.25 8.27 -3.85
CA ALA A 78 -1.70 8.08 -3.81
C ALA A 78 -2.14 6.69 -4.31
N GLY A 79 -1.37 6.10 -5.24
CA GLY A 79 -1.62 4.75 -5.76
C GLY A 79 -1.42 3.68 -4.70
N ASP A 80 -0.34 3.80 -3.91
CA ASP A 80 0.01 2.86 -2.84
C ASP A 80 -1.04 2.85 -1.73
N ILE A 81 -1.51 4.04 -1.32
CA ILE A 81 -2.57 4.17 -0.31
C ILE A 81 -3.85 3.47 -0.77
N LYS A 82 -4.26 3.68 -2.02
CA LYS A 82 -5.46 3.04 -2.59
C LYS A 82 -5.30 1.54 -2.68
N MET A 83 -4.11 1.06 -3.07
CA MET A 83 -3.81 -0.37 -3.14
C MET A 83 -3.89 -1.01 -1.75
N ILE A 84 -3.21 -0.44 -0.75
CA ILE A 84 -3.23 -0.90 0.64
C ILE A 84 -4.66 -0.90 1.20
N SER A 85 -5.39 0.19 0.97
CA SER A 85 -6.77 0.33 1.44
C SER A 85 -7.69 -0.74 0.88
N LEU A 86 -7.55 -1.09 -0.41
CA LEU A 86 -8.34 -2.14 -1.03
C LEU A 86 -8.00 -3.53 -0.50
N VAL A 87 -6.72 -3.83 -0.27
CA VAL A 87 -6.26 -5.10 0.31
C VAL A 87 -6.84 -5.27 1.72
N ILE A 88 -6.73 -4.25 2.57
CA ILE A 88 -7.27 -4.30 3.94
C ILE A 88 -8.81 -4.35 3.92
N GLY A 89 -9.46 -3.60 3.03
CA GLY A 89 -10.91 -3.63 2.86
C GLY A 89 -11.44 -5.02 2.47
N ALA A 90 -10.72 -5.73 1.60
CA ALA A 90 -11.11 -7.04 1.11
C ALA A 90 -10.85 -8.18 2.11
N LEU A 91 -9.66 -8.21 2.74
CA LEU A 91 -9.27 -9.24 3.71
C LEU A 91 -9.84 -8.99 5.11
N GLY A 92 -10.12 -7.74 5.44
CA GLY A 92 -10.40 -7.30 6.79
C GLY A 92 -9.15 -6.72 7.46
N LEU A 93 -9.37 -6.09 8.62
CA LEU A 93 -8.32 -5.31 9.28
C LEU A 93 -7.14 -6.17 9.71
N ARG A 94 -7.40 -7.34 10.31
CA ARG A 94 -6.34 -8.23 10.83
C ARG A 94 -5.48 -8.78 9.70
N ASP A 95 -6.08 -9.58 8.83
CA ASP A 95 -5.35 -10.29 7.76
C ASP A 95 -4.75 -9.32 6.74
N GLY A 96 -5.48 -8.24 6.44
CA GLY A 96 -4.99 -7.18 5.55
C GLY A 96 -3.80 -6.43 6.12
N CYS A 97 -3.79 -6.13 7.43
CA CYS A 97 -2.64 -5.51 8.07
C CYS A 97 -1.43 -6.45 8.12
N GLU A 98 -1.63 -7.75 8.36
CA GLU A 98 -0.55 -8.75 8.31
C GLU A 98 0.12 -8.78 6.93
N VAL A 99 -0.68 -8.85 5.87
CA VAL A 99 -0.18 -8.82 4.48
C VAL A 99 0.61 -7.55 4.20
N VAL A 100 0.05 -6.40 4.55
CA VAL A 100 0.69 -5.10 4.32
C VAL A 100 1.96 -4.97 5.15
N PHE A 101 1.96 -5.41 6.39
CA PHE A 101 3.14 -5.40 7.25
C PHE A 101 4.26 -6.26 6.68
N CYS A 102 3.98 -7.50 6.24
CA CYS A 102 4.96 -8.36 5.58
C CYS A 102 5.53 -7.71 4.30
N GLY A 103 4.67 -7.09 3.49
CA GLY A 103 5.09 -6.36 2.30
C GLY A 103 5.98 -5.16 2.63
N LEU A 104 5.61 -4.35 3.62
CA LEU A 104 6.40 -3.20 4.08
C LEU A 104 7.74 -3.64 4.69
N ALA A 105 7.75 -4.72 5.47
CA ALA A 105 8.98 -5.28 6.04
C ALA A 105 9.95 -5.73 4.95
N ALA A 106 9.46 -6.43 3.92
CA ALA A 106 10.26 -6.83 2.76
C ALA A 106 10.79 -5.61 2.00
N ALA A 107 9.95 -4.59 1.80
CA ALA A 107 10.32 -3.33 1.16
C ALA A 107 11.40 -2.59 1.96
N ALA A 108 11.25 -2.51 3.28
CA ALA A 108 12.21 -1.88 4.19
C ALA A 108 13.55 -2.60 4.17
N ALA A 109 13.54 -3.94 4.23
CA ALA A 109 14.75 -4.76 4.15
C ALA A 109 15.49 -4.54 2.82
N TRP A 110 14.78 -4.54 1.69
CA TRP A 110 15.36 -4.26 0.39
C TRP A 110 15.94 -2.84 0.30
N SER A 111 15.17 -1.85 0.76
CA SER A 111 15.61 -0.45 0.78
C SER A 111 16.85 -0.26 1.65
N PHE A 112 16.91 -0.92 2.80
CA PHE A 112 18.07 -0.90 3.69
C PHE A 112 19.31 -1.47 3.00
N ILE A 113 19.20 -2.67 2.40
CA ILE A 113 20.29 -3.32 1.66
C ILE A 113 20.78 -2.39 0.53
N TYR A 114 19.86 -1.79 -0.22
CA TYR A 114 20.19 -0.87 -1.31
C TYR A 114 20.94 0.37 -0.80
N MET A 115 20.48 0.99 0.30
CA MET A 115 21.13 2.17 0.89
C MET A 115 22.53 1.87 1.43
N VAL A 116 22.71 0.71 2.06
CA VAL A 116 24.03 0.27 2.57
C VAL A 116 24.99 0.05 1.40
N ARG A 117 24.55 -0.67 0.35
CA ARG A 117 25.38 -0.91 -0.86
C ARG A 117 25.80 0.39 -1.57
N LYS A 118 24.91 1.38 -1.64
CA LYS A 118 25.19 2.67 -2.28
C LYS A 118 25.93 3.67 -1.37
N ARG A 119 26.26 3.29 -0.13
CA ARG A 119 26.88 4.17 0.89
C ARG A 119 26.13 5.48 1.13
N MET A 120 24.82 5.49 0.88
CA MET A 120 23.96 6.67 1.03
C MET A 120 23.23 6.72 2.37
N PHE A 121 23.41 5.72 3.21
CA PHE A 121 22.69 5.54 4.48
C PHE A 121 22.83 6.77 5.40
N MET A 122 24.07 7.21 5.65
CA MET A 122 24.32 8.37 6.54
C MET A 122 23.71 9.66 6.00
N LYS A 123 23.80 9.88 4.69
CA LYS A 123 23.22 11.10 4.07
C LYS A 123 21.70 11.15 4.23
N ARG A 124 21.02 10.01 4.13
CA ARG A 124 19.56 9.93 4.29
C ARG A 124 19.12 10.07 5.74
N ILE A 125 19.89 9.53 6.70
CA ILE A 125 19.61 9.72 8.14
C ILE A 125 19.74 11.20 8.51
N VAL A 126 20.82 11.86 8.13
CA VAL A 126 21.01 13.29 8.41
C VAL A 126 19.88 14.13 7.79
N TYR A 127 19.47 13.78 6.57
CA TYR A 127 18.37 14.44 5.90
C TYR A 127 17.04 14.26 6.67
N PHE A 128 16.74 13.04 7.11
CA PHE A 128 15.54 12.75 7.89
C PHE A 128 15.53 13.47 9.25
N LEU A 129 16.67 13.49 9.94
CA LEU A 129 16.80 14.22 11.21
C LEU A 129 16.62 15.73 11.02
N ASN A 130 17.17 16.30 9.95
CA ASN A 130 16.96 17.70 9.62
C ASN A 130 15.50 18.01 9.28
N PHE A 131 14.82 17.12 8.55
CA PHE A 131 13.38 17.25 8.26
C PHE A 131 12.55 17.28 9.55
N ILE A 132 12.78 16.33 10.48
CA ILE A 132 12.10 16.31 11.79
C ILE A 132 12.39 17.58 12.56
N ARG A 133 13.65 18.01 12.59
CA ARG A 133 14.04 19.26 13.28
C ARG A 133 13.32 20.48 12.71
N THR A 134 13.24 20.61 11.39
CA THR A 134 12.53 21.68 10.71
C THR A 134 11.03 21.63 11.01
N LEU A 135 10.43 20.46 10.97
CA LEU A 135 9.02 20.26 11.28
C LEU A 135 8.68 20.67 12.71
N LEU A 136 9.54 20.31 13.68
CA LEU A 136 9.31 20.59 15.12
C LEU A 136 9.61 22.06 15.49
N LEU A 137 10.62 22.69 14.84
CA LEU A 137 11.07 24.02 15.22
C LEU A 137 10.44 25.14 14.38
N ALA A 138 10.21 24.93 13.10
CA ALA A 138 9.71 25.95 12.19
C ALA A 138 8.20 25.90 11.96
N GLY A 139 7.51 24.81 12.33
CA GLY A 139 6.07 24.64 12.11
C GLY A 139 5.66 24.71 10.63
N THR A 140 6.61 24.76 9.71
CA THR A 140 6.38 24.85 8.27
C THR A 140 6.34 23.45 7.66
N PHE A 141 5.23 23.13 7.00
CA PHE A 141 5.04 21.86 6.31
C PHE A 141 5.75 21.88 4.96
N GLU A 142 7.06 21.71 4.93
CA GLU A 142 7.75 21.45 3.68
C GLU A 142 7.57 19.98 3.28
N PRO A 143 7.28 19.66 2.00
CA PRO A 143 7.14 18.28 1.56
C PRO A 143 8.47 17.53 1.71
N TYR A 144 8.41 16.35 2.36
CA TYR A 144 9.59 15.49 2.60
C TYR A 144 10.32 15.13 1.29
N TYR A 145 9.57 14.91 0.21
CA TYR A 145 10.10 14.53 -1.09
C TYR A 145 9.76 15.57 -2.17
N LEU A 146 10.78 16.10 -2.83
CA LEU A 146 10.66 16.94 -4.02
C LEU A 146 11.39 16.28 -5.18
N ARG A 147 10.62 15.86 -6.22
CA ARG A 147 11.13 15.13 -7.38
C ARG A 147 12.25 15.86 -8.10
N ASP A 148 12.22 17.19 -8.11
CA ASP A 148 13.21 18.05 -8.77
C ASP A 148 14.52 18.13 -7.98
N ARG A 149 14.47 17.97 -6.65
CA ARG A 149 15.63 17.99 -5.76
C ARG A 149 16.24 16.60 -5.54
N ASP A 150 15.41 15.58 -5.38
CA ASP A 150 15.82 14.25 -4.91
C ASP A 150 16.00 13.23 -6.05
N GLY A 151 15.69 13.64 -7.30
CA GLY A 151 15.85 12.84 -8.51
C GLY A 151 14.84 11.68 -8.66
N LYS A 152 14.78 11.10 -9.86
CA LYS A 152 13.88 9.97 -10.17
C LYS A 152 14.28 8.67 -9.48
N GLU A 153 15.53 8.56 -9.02
CA GLU A 153 16.06 7.33 -8.39
C GLU A 153 15.55 7.08 -6.97
N ALA A 154 14.91 8.07 -6.34
CA ALA A 154 14.33 7.93 -5.00
C ALA A 154 12.92 7.32 -5.00
N GLY A 155 12.32 7.10 -6.17
CA GLY A 155 11.02 6.45 -6.32
C GLY A 155 11.14 4.93 -6.11
N PHE A 156 10.40 4.40 -5.14
CA PHE A 156 10.38 2.99 -4.80
C PHE A 156 9.03 2.40 -5.13
N CYS A 157 9.01 1.30 -5.93
CA CYS A 157 7.78 0.59 -6.27
C CYS A 157 7.36 -0.29 -5.09
N LEU A 158 6.25 0.03 -4.42
CA LEU A 158 5.76 -0.70 -3.25
C LEU A 158 4.94 -1.93 -3.64
N ALA A 159 4.23 -1.88 -4.76
CA ALA A 159 3.29 -2.93 -5.17
C ALA A 159 3.93 -4.34 -5.32
N PRO A 160 5.15 -4.53 -5.87
CA PRO A 160 5.79 -5.84 -5.93
C PRO A 160 6.05 -6.44 -4.54
N PHE A 161 6.41 -5.61 -3.55
CA PHE A 161 6.66 -6.08 -2.19
C PHE A 161 5.37 -6.43 -1.44
N THR A 162 4.29 -5.71 -1.70
CA THR A 162 2.97 -6.08 -1.16
C THR A 162 2.50 -7.41 -1.76
N LEU A 163 2.77 -7.66 -3.04
CA LEU A 163 2.52 -8.95 -3.66
C LEU A 163 3.34 -10.08 -3.00
N CYS A 164 4.62 -9.85 -2.73
CA CYS A 164 5.46 -10.81 -1.99
C CYS A 164 4.92 -11.05 -0.57
N GLY A 165 4.50 -9.99 0.14
CA GLY A 165 3.89 -10.10 1.47
C GLY A 165 2.61 -10.95 1.44
N PHE A 166 1.77 -10.77 0.42
CA PHE A 166 0.57 -11.58 0.23
C PHE A 166 0.90 -13.04 -0.10
N ALA A 167 1.91 -13.29 -0.92
CA ALA A 167 2.36 -14.65 -1.23
C ALA A 167 2.93 -15.36 0.02
N LEU A 168 3.65 -14.65 0.88
CA LEU A 168 4.13 -15.18 2.16
C LEU A 168 2.97 -15.50 3.12
N TRP A 169 1.97 -14.63 3.17
CA TRP A 169 0.77 -14.85 3.99
C TRP A 169 -0.05 -16.05 3.51
N LEU A 170 -0.08 -16.33 2.20
CA LEU A 170 -0.74 -17.51 1.64
C LEU A 170 0.02 -18.82 1.88
N ALA A 171 1.30 -18.78 2.24
CA ALA A 171 2.10 -19.97 2.49
C ALA A 171 1.59 -20.73 3.72
N PRO A 172 1.61 -22.09 3.73
CA PRO A 172 1.19 -22.87 4.88
C PRO A 172 1.99 -22.48 6.14
N GLY A 173 1.34 -21.87 7.12
CA GLY A 173 1.97 -21.33 8.33
C GLY A 173 2.18 -19.81 8.35
N GLY A 174 1.73 -19.08 7.33
CA GLY A 174 1.94 -17.63 7.22
C GLY A 174 0.89 -16.75 7.92
N GLY A 175 -0.18 -17.30 8.47
CA GLY A 175 -1.10 -16.55 9.35
C GLY A 175 -0.60 -16.63 10.80
N PHE A 176 -0.15 -15.50 11.36
CA PHE A 176 0.27 -15.37 12.76
C PHE A 176 -0.91 -15.16 13.69
#